data_4bc84d8300651cd2eb94942b1b7c0ac4
#
_entry.id   4bc84d8300651cd2eb94942b1b7c0ac4
#
_cell.length_a   1.000
_cell.length_b   1.000
_cell.length_c   1.000
_cell.angle_alpha   90.00
_cell.angle_beta   90.00
_cell.angle_gamma   90.00
#
_symmetry.space_group_name_H-M   'P 1'
#
loop_
_entity.id
_entity.type
_entity.pdbx_description
1 polymer ?
#
loop_
_entity_poly.entity_id
_entity_poly.type
_entity_poly.pdbx_seq_one_letter_code
_entity_poly.pdbx_strand_id
1 'polypeptide(L)'
;MTRGQRNNNPLNIRHSADQWQGARKEQTDKSFVQFESMAYGYRAAWKTLESYWKYFHRTGQYYNVTNIITRWAPPSENDTEAYIRTVLRLTSLGGKENLTQPSRGVDIERLVRLIQAMTTVECGIPYKEVDLKAIREGYRLAFPGKRVYARTKPVE
;
A
#
# COMPACT_ATOMS: atom_id res chain seq x y z
N MET A 1 -8.82 17.16 -9.27
CA MET A 1 -8.69 15.72 -8.93
C MET A 1 -7.51 15.14 -9.71
N THR A 2 -6.59 14.46 -9.02
CA THR A 2 -5.44 13.85 -9.68
C THR A 2 -5.84 12.59 -10.46
N ARG A 3 -4.93 12.09 -11.29
CA ARG A 3 -5.17 10.88 -12.08
C ARG A 3 -5.48 9.67 -11.19
N GLY A 4 -4.73 9.50 -10.11
CA GLY A 4 -4.98 8.41 -9.16
C GLY A 4 -6.35 8.51 -8.51
N GLN A 5 -6.80 9.71 -8.19
CA GLN A 5 -8.13 9.94 -7.64
C GLN A 5 -9.22 9.62 -8.65
N ARG A 6 -9.06 10.06 -9.90
CA ARG A 6 -10.05 9.76 -10.96
C ARG A 6 -10.16 8.27 -11.22
N ASN A 7 -9.06 7.56 -11.09
CA ASN A 7 -9.00 6.12 -11.33
C ASN A 7 -9.39 5.30 -10.10
N ASN A 8 -9.63 5.92 -8.95
CA ASN A 8 -9.74 5.22 -7.67
C ASN A 8 -8.55 4.27 -7.44
N ASN A 9 -7.36 4.72 -7.85
CA ASN A 9 -6.13 3.93 -7.81
C ASN A 9 -5.07 4.74 -7.06
N PRO A 10 -5.09 4.70 -5.72
CA PRO A 10 -4.28 5.60 -4.90
C PRO A 10 -2.78 5.39 -5.02
N LEU A 11 -2.34 4.22 -5.44
CA LEU A 11 -0.92 3.92 -5.61
C LEU A 11 -0.49 3.82 -7.07
N ASN A 12 -1.35 4.20 -8.00
CA ASN A 12 -1.04 4.16 -9.44
C ASN A 12 -0.58 2.77 -9.89
N ILE A 13 -1.33 1.74 -9.50
CA ILE A 13 -1.03 0.37 -9.92
C ILE A 13 -1.21 0.26 -11.42
N ARG A 14 -0.16 -0.22 -12.10
CA ARG A 14 -0.16 -0.35 -13.54
C ARG A 14 -0.89 -1.60 -14.02
N HIS A 15 -1.39 -1.56 -15.24
CA HIS A 15 -1.95 -2.74 -15.88
C HIS A 15 -0.91 -3.87 -15.93
N SER A 16 -1.36 -5.09 -15.72
CA SER A 16 -0.55 -6.29 -15.74
C SER A 16 -1.45 -7.46 -16.10
N ALA A 17 -0.94 -8.69 -15.97
CA ALA A 17 -1.74 -9.88 -16.15
C ALA A 17 -2.73 -10.10 -14.98
N ASP A 18 -2.56 -9.39 -13.88
CA ASP A 18 -3.46 -9.53 -12.72
C ASP A 18 -4.86 -9.05 -13.03
N GLN A 19 -5.84 -9.82 -12.62
CA GLN A 19 -7.24 -9.45 -12.71
C GLN A 19 -7.72 -9.01 -11.33
N TRP A 20 -7.75 -7.69 -11.13
CA TRP A 20 -8.05 -7.14 -9.82
C TRP A 20 -9.54 -7.16 -9.53
N GLN A 21 -9.91 -7.65 -8.36
CA GLN A 21 -11.28 -7.53 -7.88
C GLN A 21 -11.62 -6.05 -7.73
N GLY A 22 -12.80 -5.65 -8.19
CA GLY A 22 -13.24 -4.26 -8.12
C GLY A 22 -12.70 -3.37 -9.22
N ALA A 23 -11.98 -3.92 -10.20
CA ALA A 23 -11.61 -3.16 -11.38
C ALA A 23 -12.85 -2.83 -12.20
N ARG A 24 -12.89 -1.60 -12.76
CA ARG A 24 -13.99 -1.21 -13.65
C ARG A 24 -14.02 -2.13 -14.85
N LYS A 25 -15.22 -2.42 -15.33
CA LYS A 25 -15.41 -3.25 -16.52
C LYS A 25 -14.72 -2.63 -17.73
N GLU A 26 -14.86 -1.32 -17.90
CA GLU A 26 -14.19 -0.59 -18.96
C GLU A 26 -12.98 0.15 -18.39
N GLN A 27 -11.83 -0.10 -18.98
CA GLN A 27 -10.57 0.52 -18.60
C GLN A 27 -10.21 1.53 -19.69
N THR A 28 -10.22 2.81 -19.35
CA THR A 28 -9.93 3.88 -20.30
C THR A 28 -8.57 4.52 -20.10
N ASP A 29 -7.90 4.23 -18.98
CA ASP A 29 -6.53 4.68 -18.76
C ASP A 29 -5.57 3.62 -19.30
N LYS A 30 -4.68 4.02 -20.19
CA LYS A 30 -3.77 3.07 -20.85
C LYS A 30 -2.69 2.52 -19.95
N SER A 31 -2.37 3.22 -18.87
CA SER A 31 -1.24 2.88 -17.99
C SER A 31 -1.68 2.30 -16.65
N PHE A 32 -2.73 2.86 -16.08
CA PHE A 32 -3.12 2.55 -14.71
C PHE A 32 -4.49 1.91 -14.63
N VAL A 33 -4.62 0.94 -13.74
CA VAL A 33 -5.91 0.27 -13.48
C VAL A 33 -6.91 1.28 -12.90
N GLN A 34 -8.14 1.20 -13.34
CA GLN A 34 -9.25 1.98 -12.80
C GLN A 34 -10.13 1.07 -11.96
N PHE A 35 -10.38 1.48 -10.71
CA PHE A 35 -11.18 0.71 -9.77
C PHE A 35 -12.55 1.36 -9.58
N GLU A 36 -13.51 0.57 -9.11
CA GLU A 36 -14.88 1.03 -8.84
C GLU A 36 -14.95 1.94 -7.63
N SER A 37 -14.04 1.77 -6.68
CA SER A 37 -13.96 2.61 -5.49
C SER A 37 -12.52 2.71 -4.99
N MET A 38 -12.26 3.71 -4.15
CA MET A 38 -10.96 3.86 -3.50
C MET A 38 -10.64 2.64 -2.62
N ALA A 39 -11.64 2.07 -1.97
CA ALA A 39 -11.44 0.87 -1.14
C ALA A 39 -10.89 -0.29 -1.97
N TYR A 40 -11.38 -0.49 -3.18
CA TYR A 40 -10.84 -1.53 -4.06
C TYR A 40 -9.43 -1.20 -4.56
N GLY A 41 -9.15 0.07 -4.78
CA GLY A 41 -7.78 0.50 -5.08
C GLY A 41 -6.83 0.17 -3.93
N TYR A 42 -7.25 0.41 -2.70
CA TYR A 42 -6.46 0.05 -1.52
C TYR A 42 -6.41 -1.45 -1.30
N ARG A 43 -7.47 -2.20 -1.65
CA ARG A 43 -7.41 -3.65 -1.63
C ARG A 43 -6.24 -4.16 -2.48
N ALA A 44 -6.09 -3.62 -3.67
CA ALA A 44 -4.99 -3.97 -4.55
C ALA A 44 -3.63 -3.63 -3.93
N ALA A 45 -3.54 -2.49 -3.24
CA ALA A 45 -2.33 -2.10 -2.52
C ALA A 45 -1.97 -3.13 -1.43
N TRP A 46 -2.94 -3.52 -0.62
CA TRP A 46 -2.73 -4.51 0.44
C TRP A 46 -2.30 -5.86 -0.13
N LYS A 47 -2.93 -6.30 -1.22
CA LYS A 47 -2.56 -7.56 -1.88
C LYS A 47 -1.15 -7.50 -2.44
N THR A 48 -0.75 -6.36 -2.97
CA THR A 48 0.60 -6.15 -3.48
C THR A 48 1.62 -6.22 -2.34
N LEU A 49 1.35 -5.56 -1.22
CA LEU A 49 2.23 -5.62 -0.05
C LEU A 49 2.34 -7.03 0.51
N GLU A 50 1.25 -7.80 0.48
CA GLU A 50 1.27 -9.21 0.89
C GLU A 50 2.18 -10.03 -0.04
N SER A 51 2.09 -9.80 -1.35
CA SER A 51 2.95 -10.50 -2.30
C SER A 51 4.43 -10.15 -2.09
N TYR A 52 4.72 -8.91 -1.71
CA TYR A 52 6.09 -8.50 -1.38
C TYR A 52 6.61 -9.21 -0.15
N TRP A 53 5.76 -9.35 0.89
CA TRP A 53 6.14 -10.09 2.09
C TRP A 53 6.51 -11.52 1.74
N LYS A 54 5.70 -12.20 0.93
CA LYS A 54 5.96 -13.58 0.50
C LYS A 54 7.27 -13.68 -0.27
N TYR A 55 7.51 -12.73 -1.17
CA TYR A 55 8.73 -12.70 -1.95
C TYR A 55 9.96 -12.49 -1.06
N PHE A 56 9.90 -11.52 -0.17
CA PHE A 56 11.02 -11.22 0.72
C PHE A 56 11.29 -12.38 1.69
N HIS A 57 10.23 -12.98 2.21
CA HIS A 57 10.37 -14.15 3.09
C HIS A 57 11.06 -15.29 2.38
N ARG A 58 10.65 -15.58 1.15
CA ARG A 58 11.26 -16.65 0.34
C ARG A 58 12.71 -16.38 -0.01
N THR A 59 13.07 -15.12 -0.24
CA THR A 59 14.42 -14.74 -0.69
C THR A 59 15.33 -14.29 0.45
N GLY A 60 14.87 -14.35 1.69
CA GLY A 60 15.68 -14.00 2.85
C GLY A 60 15.92 -12.51 3.03
N GLN A 61 15.04 -11.66 2.49
CA GLN A 61 15.12 -10.22 2.65
C GLN A 61 14.22 -9.74 3.77
N TYR A 62 14.64 -8.66 4.44
CA TYR A 62 13.81 -8.06 5.49
C TYR A 62 12.64 -7.29 4.88
N TYR A 63 11.50 -7.38 5.54
CA TYR A 63 10.29 -6.67 5.14
C TYR A 63 10.24 -5.33 5.87
N ASN A 64 10.82 -4.31 5.26
CA ASN A 64 10.92 -2.97 5.83
C ASN A 64 10.63 -1.91 4.76
N VAL A 65 10.48 -0.66 5.18
CA VAL A 65 10.14 0.44 4.27
C VAL A 65 11.15 0.54 3.13
N THR A 66 12.43 0.50 3.44
CA THR A 66 13.47 0.63 2.42
C THR A 66 13.32 -0.42 1.32
N ASN A 67 13.18 -1.68 1.70
CA ASN A 67 13.07 -2.77 0.73
C ASN A 67 11.73 -2.75 -0.01
N ILE A 68 10.64 -2.43 0.69
CA ILE A 68 9.32 -2.32 0.06
C ILE A 68 9.32 -1.24 -1.01
N ILE A 69 9.80 -0.03 -0.68
CA ILE A 69 9.79 1.08 -1.64
C ILE A 69 10.77 0.82 -2.79
N THR A 70 11.92 0.19 -2.52
CA THR A 70 12.87 -0.14 -3.57
C THR A 70 12.26 -1.11 -4.60
N ARG A 71 11.44 -2.05 -4.14
CA ARG A 71 10.73 -2.94 -5.04
C ARG A 71 9.57 -2.25 -5.76
N TRP A 72 8.84 -1.40 -5.03
CA TRP A 72 7.70 -0.65 -5.58
C TRP A 72 8.12 0.36 -6.65
N ALA A 73 9.20 1.10 -6.37
CA ALA A 73 9.70 2.18 -7.20
C ALA A 73 11.20 1.99 -7.45
N PRO A 74 11.59 1.03 -8.33
CA PRO A 74 13.00 0.69 -8.54
C PRO A 74 13.85 1.87 -9.02
N PRO A 75 15.14 1.93 -8.61
CA PRO A 75 16.01 3.05 -8.99
C PRO A 75 16.20 3.26 -10.48
N SER A 76 16.01 2.22 -11.29
CA SER A 76 16.12 2.33 -12.74
C SER A 76 15.03 3.22 -13.36
N GLU A 77 13.92 3.44 -12.66
CA GLU A 77 12.76 4.15 -13.18
C GLU A 77 12.31 5.31 -12.29
N ASN A 78 12.89 5.45 -11.09
CA ASN A 78 12.40 6.38 -10.07
C ASN A 78 13.54 6.96 -9.25
N ASP A 79 13.27 8.10 -8.60
CA ASP A 79 14.13 8.59 -7.50
C ASP A 79 13.72 7.88 -6.22
N THR A 80 14.18 6.65 -6.08
CA THR A 80 13.83 5.77 -4.97
C THR A 80 14.23 6.35 -3.63
N GLU A 81 15.42 6.96 -3.55
CA GLU A 81 15.89 7.56 -2.29
C GLU A 81 14.98 8.70 -1.83
N ALA A 82 14.55 9.56 -2.75
CA ALA A 82 13.63 10.64 -2.41
C ALA A 82 12.29 10.10 -1.93
N TYR A 83 11.80 9.03 -2.57
CA TYR A 83 10.57 8.38 -2.17
C TYR A 83 10.69 7.84 -0.75
N ILE A 84 11.77 7.11 -0.45
CA ILE A 84 12.02 6.56 0.89
C ILE A 84 12.09 7.69 1.91
N ARG A 85 12.88 8.75 1.66
CA ARG A 85 12.99 9.88 2.59
C ARG A 85 11.64 10.50 2.91
N THR A 86 10.81 10.69 1.89
CA THR A 86 9.48 11.28 2.06
C THR A 86 8.61 10.38 2.95
N VAL A 87 8.61 9.09 2.67
CA VAL A 87 7.82 8.13 3.47
C VAL A 87 8.29 8.13 4.93
N LEU A 88 9.59 8.06 5.17
CA LEU A 88 10.12 8.05 6.55
C LEU A 88 9.80 9.35 7.29
N ARG A 89 9.88 10.48 6.61
CA ARG A 89 9.54 11.78 7.20
C ARG A 89 8.07 11.85 7.59
N LEU A 90 7.20 11.39 6.70
CA LEU A 90 5.74 11.47 6.94
C LEU A 90 5.27 10.49 8.02
N THR A 91 5.83 9.30 8.05
CA THR A 91 5.37 8.22 8.94
C THR A 91 6.09 8.12 10.26
N SER A 92 7.29 8.69 10.36
CA SER A 92 8.23 8.49 11.47
C SER A 92 8.63 7.04 11.68
N LEU A 93 8.47 6.19 10.66
CA LEU A 93 8.95 4.82 10.70
C LEU A 93 10.45 4.77 10.46
N GLY A 94 11.13 3.82 11.06
CA GLY A 94 12.53 3.52 10.73
C GLY A 94 12.61 2.74 9.43
N GLY A 95 13.57 3.09 8.57
CA GLY A 95 13.72 2.46 7.26
C GLY A 95 14.06 0.97 7.31
N LYS A 96 14.70 0.54 8.40
CA LYS A 96 15.10 -0.86 8.61
C LYS A 96 14.25 -1.57 9.65
N GLU A 97 13.22 -0.92 10.17
CA GLU A 97 12.31 -1.52 11.13
C GLU A 97 11.52 -2.64 10.46
N ASN A 98 11.51 -3.82 11.07
CA ASN A 98 10.75 -4.96 10.54
C ASN A 98 9.26 -4.70 10.65
N LEU A 99 8.57 -4.85 9.53
CA LEU A 99 7.11 -4.76 9.49
C LEU A 99 6.53 -6.17 9.46
N THR A 100 5.26 -6.28 9.83
CA THR A 100 4.58 -7.58 9.90
C THR A 100 3.93 -7.93 8.56
N GLN A 101 3.70 -9.23 8.36
CA GLN A 101 2.96 -9.70 7.21
C GLN A 101 1.55 -9.12 7.25
N PRO A 102 1.08 -8.48 6.16
CA PRO A 102 -0.24 -7.84 6.17
C PRO A 102 -1.37 -8.78 6.57
N SER A 103 -1.40 -9.99 6.04
CA SER A 103 -2.51 -10.91 6.27
C SER A 103 -2.60 -11.46 7.69
N ARG A 104 -1.57 -11.25 8.52
CA ARG A 104 -1.61 -11.71 9.91
C ARG A 104 -2.59 -10.92 10.77
N GLY A 105 -2.91 -9.70 10.36
CA GLY A 105 -3.84 -8.85 11.11
C GLY A 105 -3.27 -8.28 12.41
N VAL A 106 -1.96 -8.38 12.61
CA VAL A 106 -1.27 -7.91 13.81
C VAL A 106 -0.44 -6.68 13.45
N ASP A 107 -0.52 -5.65 14.27
CA ASP A 107 0.33 -4.46 14.15
C ASP A 107 0.28 -3.81 12.75
N ILE A 108 -0.91 -3.76 12.16
CA ILE A 108 -1.06 -3.24 10.81
C ILE A 108 -1.00 -1.71 10.74
N GLU A 109 -1.02 -1.01 11.87
CA GLU A 109 -1.04 0.45 11.86
C GLU A 109 0.20 1.05 11.20
N ARG A 110 1.35 0.41 11.33
CA ARG A 110 2.56 0.86 10.63
C ARG A 110 2.41 0.71 9.12
N LEU A 111 1.77 -0.36 8.67
CA LEU A 111 1.47 -0.56 7.25
C LEU A 111 0.42 0.42 6.75
N VAL A 112 -0.57 0.75 7.58
CA VAL A 112 -1.55 1.78 7.24
C VAL A 112 -0.85 3.12 7.00
N ARG A 113 0.07 3.52 7.90
CA ARG A 113 0.84 4.75 7.72
C ARG A 113 1.71 4.71 6.47
N LEU A 114 2.30 3.54 6.18
CA LEU A 114 3.08 3.37 4.96
C LEU A 114 2.22 3.62 3.71
N ILE A 115 1.05 2.98 3.64
CA ILE A 115 0.13 3.16 2.51
C ILE A 115 -0.35 4.62 2.42
N GLN A 116 -0.61 5.24 3.57
CA GLN A 116 -0.98 6.64 3.64
C GLN A 116 0.10 7.54 3.01
N ALA A 117 1.36 7.31 3.37
CA ALA A 117 2.48 8.08 2.83
C ALA A 117 2.70 7.79 1.34
N MET A 118 2.56 6.54 0.92
CA MET A 118 2.65 6.19 -0.50
C MET A 118 1.56 6.88 -1.32
N THR A 119 0.36 7.01 -0.77
CA THR A 119 -0.74 7.75 -1.42
C THR A 119 -0.33 9.21 -1.64
N THR A 120 0.30 9.82 -0.66
CA THR A 120 0.80 11.21 -0.81
C THR A 120 1.80 11.33 -1.95
N VAL A 121 2.75 10.41 -2.03
CA VAL A 121 3.75 10.44 -3.09
C VAL A 121 3.11 10.18 -4.46
N GLU A 122 2.22 9.20 -4.55
CA GLU A 122 1.66 8.77 -5.84
C GLU A 122 0.55 9.70 -6.34
N CYS A 123 -0.32 10.16 -5.46
CA CYS A 123 -1.50 10.92 -5.83
C CYS A 123 -1.42 12.42 -5.50
N GLY A 124 -0.42 12.84 -4.73
CA GLY A 124 -0.32 14.23 -4.34
C GLY A 124 -1.33 14.67 -3.29
N ILE A 125 -2.00 13.73 -2.62
CA ILE A 125 -2.92 14.05 -1.54
C ILE A 125 -2.10 14.30 -0.28
N PRO A 126 -2.29 15.46 0.41
CA PRO A 126 -1.57 15.71 1.65
C PRO A 126 -1.77 14.57 2.65
N TYR A 127 -0.72 14.22 3.37
CA TYR A 127 -0.71 13.05 4.26
C TYR A 127 -1.90 13.03 5.21
N LYS A 128 -2.20 14.18 5.85
CA LYS A 128 -3.30 14.26 6.82
C LYS A 128 -4.68 14.19 6.18
N GLU A 129 -4.78 14.35 4.86
CA GLU A 129 -6.05 14.33 4.12
C GLU A 129 -6.33 12.99 3.46
N VAL A 130 -5.38 12.04 3.55
CA VAL A 130 -5.57 10.69 3.01
C VAL A 130 -6.69 10.00 3.78
N ASP A 131 -7.58 9.34 3.05
CA ASP A 131 -8.75 8.66 3.63
C ASP A 131 -8.34 7.35 4.29
N LEU A 132 -8.09 7.39 5.59
CA LEU A 132 -7.72 6.20 6.37
C LEU A 132 -8.84 5.17 6.41
N LYS A 133 -10.09 5.62 6.36
CA LYS A 133 -11.24 4.71 6.34
C LYS A 133 -11.21 3.83 5.08
N ALA A 134 -10.89 4.43 3.93
CA ALA A 134 -10.77 3.68 2.68
C ALA A 134 -9.60 2.69 2.72
N ILE A 135 -8.47 3.08 3.32
CA ILE A 135 -7.34 2.17 3.52
C ILE A 135 -7.76 0.96 4.34
N ARG A 136 -8.45 1.18 5.45
CA ARG A 136 -8.91 0.10 6.33
C ARG A 136 -9.99 -0.77 5.69
N GLU A 137 -10.88 -0.16 4.90
CA GLU A 137 -11.88 -0.91 4.13
C GLU A 137 -11.21 -1.80 3.09
N GLY A 138 -10.17 -1.27 2.43
CA GLY A 138 -9.35 -2.05 1.51
C GLY A 138 -8.71 -3.26 2.19
N TYR A 139 -8.27 -3.11 3.43
CA TYR A 139 -7.74 -4.22 4.22
C TYR A 139 -8.80 -5.30 4.43
N ARG A 140 -10.01 -4.91 4.85
CA ARG A 140 -11.10 -5.88 5.06
C ARG A 140 -11.48 -6.61 3.78
N LEU A 141 -11.45 -5.91 2.66
CA LEU A 141 -11.69 -6.53 1.35
C LEU A 141 -10.57 -7.48 0.93
N ALA A 142 -9.32 -7.13 1.25
CA ALA A 142 -8.16 -7.94 0.90
C ALA A 142 -8.07 -9.23 1.73
N PHE A 143 -8.42 -9.15 3.00
CA PHE A 143 -8.25 -10.25 3.96
C PHE A 143 -9.55 -10.46 4.75
N PRO A 144 -10.61 -10.97 4.10
CA PRO A 144 -11.90 -11.16 4.76
C PRO A 144 -11.79 -12.08 5.96
N GLY A 145 -12.49 -11.73 7.03
CA GLY A 145 -12.52 -12.55 8.24
C GLY A 145 -11.30 -12.40 9.14
N LYS A 146 -10.33 -11.57 8.78
CA LYS A 146 -9.18 -11.33 9.65
C LYS A 146 -9.52 -10.33 10.73
N ARG A 147 -9.14 -10.67 11.98
CA ARG A 147 -9.18 -9.72 13.07
C ARG A 147 -7.96 -8.82 12.99
N VAL A 148 -8.17 -7.55 13.28
CA VAL A 148 -7.10 -6.58 13.35
C VAL A 148 -6.83 -6.27 14.81
N TYR A 149 -5.59 -6.42 15.24
CA TYR A 149 -5.18 -6.13 16.60
C TYR A 149 -4.30 -4.90 16.65
N ALA A 150 -4.49 -4.09 17.67
CA ALA A 150 -3.56 -3.01 17.95
C ALA A 150 -2.20 -3.59 18.31
N ARG A 151 -1.14 -2.81 18.09
CA ARG A 151 0.23 -3.21 18.39
C ARG A 151 0.40 -3.64 19.85
N THR A 152 -0.16 -2.84 20.73
CA THR A 152 -0.17 -3.10 22.16
C THR A 152 -1.54 -3.64 22.53
N LYS A 153 -1.76 -4.91 22.25
CA LYS A 153 -3.02 -5.54 22.64
C LYS A 153 -3.15 -5.49 24.16
N PRO A 154 -4.31 -5.06 24.67
CA PRO A 154 -4.53 -5.07 26.10
C PRO A 154 -4.27 -6.43 26.69
N VAL A 155 -3.64 -6.46 27.85
CA VAL A 155 -3.46 -7.71 28.60
C VAL A 155 -4.82 -8.07 29.18
N GLU A 156 -5.26 -9.23 28.87
CA GLU A 156 -6.54 -9.73 29.35
C GLU A 156 -6.39 -10.39 30.71
#